data_4ff572c5bba5605385bd7d50eb3dfe01
#
_entry.id   4ff572c5bba5605385bd7d50eb3dfe01
#
_cell.length_a   1.000
_cell.length_b   1.000
_cell.length_c   1.000
_cell.angle_alpha   90.00
_cell.angle_beta   90.00
_cell.angle_gamma   90.00
#
_symmetry.space_group_name_H-M   'P 1'
#
loop_
_entity.id
_entity.type
_entity.pdbx_description
1 polymer ?
#
loop_
_entity_poly.entity_id
_entity_poly.type
_entity_poly.pdbx_seq_one_letter_code
_entity_poly.pdbx_strand_id
1 'polypeptide(L)'
;GDINGYHTDMRVDMVVTLHACDTATDYALYNAVLWNAKYILSVPCCQHEVNGQISSETLAPMMKYGIIKERMSALATDAVRGELLEYRGYRTNLLEFVDMTHSPKNILIRAVKANISTEKRNKALNEVKNMCDELHIEPTLYKLFTQGDKEI
;
A
#
# COMPACT_ATOMS: atom_id res chain seq x y z
N GLY A 1 13.41 10.73 11.88
CA GLY A 1 12.40 10.45 12.89
C GLY A 1 11.51 9.28 12.46
N ASP A 2 10.93 8.61 13.42
CA ASP A 2 10.00 7.51 13.15
C ASP A 2 8.64 8.07 12.75
N ILE A 3 8.15 7.73 11.57
CA ILE A 3 6.86 8.20 11.03
C ILE A 3 5.67 7.56 11.76
N ASN A 4 5.86 6.43 12.42
CA ASN A 4 4.80 5.71 13.12
C ASN A 4 4.14 6.52 14.26
N GLY A 5 4.91 7.36 14.94
CA GLY A 5 4.43 8.20 16.04
C GLY A 5 4.35 9.70 15.72
N TYR A 6 4.46 10.08 14.46
CA TYR A 6 4.48 11.50 14.09
C TYR A 6 3.06 12.09 14.02
N HIS A 7 2.83 13.11 14.82
CA HIS A 7 1.60 13.90 14.82
C HIS A 7 1.90 15.36 14.44
N THR A 8 0.99 15.99 13.74
CA THR A 8 1.08 17.40 13.38
C THR A 8 -0.28 18.07 13.46
N ASP A 9 -0.29 19.29 14.03
CA ASP A 9 -1.47 20.15 14.04
C ASP A 9 -1.58 21.02 12.78
N MET A 10 -0.57 20.95 11.91
CA MET A 10 -0.57 21.67 10.65
C MET A 10 -1.46 20.98 9.63
N ARG A 11 -2.13 21.78 8.77
CA ARG A 11 -2.83 21.25 7.61
C ARG A 11 -1.83 20.66 6.61
N VAL A 12 -2.01 19.41 6.28
CA VAL A 12 -1.18 18.71 5.30
C VAL A 12 -1.98 18.58 4.00
N ASP A 13 -1.56 19.24 2.94
CA ASP A 13 -2.21 19.16 1.63
C ASP A 13 -1.61 18.04 0.76
N MET A 14 -0.33 17.72 0.93
CA MET A 14 0.37 16.69 0.15
C MET A 14 1.35 15.91 1.03
N VAL A 15 1.39 14.61 0.82
CA VAL A 15 2.42 13.73 1.38
C VAL A 15 3.22 13.12 0.24
N VAL A 16 4.54 13.24 0.34
CA VAL A 16 5.48 12.64 -0.61
C VAL A 16 6.42 11.72 0.15
N THR A 17 6.52 10.47 -0.26
CA THR A 17 7.46 9.52 0.31
C THR A 17 8.35 8.93 -0.79
N LEU A 18 9.65 9.07 -0.57
CA LEU A 18 10.68 8.50 -1.43
C LEU A 18 11.54 7.57 -0.58
N HIS A 19 11.71 6.34 -1.04
CA HIS A 19 12.54 5.33 -0.37
C HIS A 19 12.15 5.02 1.08
N ALA A 20 10.87 5.16 1.43
CA ALA A 20 10.36 4.60 2.67
C ALA A 20 10.33 3.08 2.54
N CYS A 21 11.16 2.41 3.35
CA CYS A 21 11.32 0.97 3.23
C CYS A 21 10.18 0.21 3.93
N ASP A 22 9.68 -0.81 3.24
CA ASP A 22 8.74 -1.81 3.77
C ASP A 22 7.52 -1.18 4.47
N THR A 23 7.30 -1.52 5.73
CA THR A 23 6.16 -1.03 6.53
C THR A 23 6.21 0.47 6.81
N ALA A 24 7.35 1.14 6.70
CA ALA A 24 7.42 2.60 6.81
C ALA A 24 6.59 3.31 5.73
N THR A 25 6.48 2.72 4.53
CA THR A 25 5.54 3.19 3.51
C THR A 25 4.10 3.10 4.00
N ASP A 26 3.73 2.01 4.66
CA ASP A 26 2.36 1.79 5.13
C ASP A 26 1.95 2.81 6.19
N TYR A 27 2.84 3.11 7.14
CA TYR A 27 2.61 4.15 8.14
C TYR A 27 2.53 5.55 7.50
N ALA A 28 3.33 5.83 6.49
CA ALA A 28 3.26 7.10 5.77
C ALA A 28 1.92 7.28 5.03
N LEU A 29 1.44 6.24 4.36
CA LEU A 29 0.14 6.24 3.69
C LEU A 29 -1.01 6.36 4.69
N TYR A 30 -0.94 5.63 5.80
CA TYR A 30 -1.91 5.70 6.89
C TYR A 30 -2.00 7.11 7.47
N ASN A 31 -0.87 7.72 7.83
CA ASN A 31 -0.82 9.08 8.34
C ASN A 31 -1.33 10.11 7.31
N ALA A 32 -1.00 9.93 6.03
CA ALA A 32 -1.51 10.81 4.97
C ALA A 32 -3.05 10.82 4.92
N VAL A 33 -3.67 9.65 5.10
CA VAL A 33 -5.13 9.53 5.18
C VAL A 33 -5.68 10.17 6.45
N LEU A 34 -5.06 9.94 7.61
CA LEU A 34 -5.46 10.56 8.89
C LEU A 34 -5.38 12.09 8.83
N TRP A 35 -4.34 12.63 8.21
CA TRP A 35 -4.17 14.08 8.01
C TRP A 35 -5.09 14.66 6.93
N ASN A 36 -5.88 13.80 6.29
CA ASN A 36 -6.79 14.22 5.23
C ASN A 36 -6.08 14.91 4.05
N ALA A 37 -4.86 14.47 3.75
CA ALA A 37 -4.08 15.01 2.65
C ALA A 37 -4.81 14.89 1.32
N LYS A 38 -4.72 15.91 0.46
CA LYS A 38 -5.37 15.91 -0.85
C LYS A 38 -4.62 15.05 -1.87
N TYR A 39 -3.30 15.02 -1.74
CA TYR A 39 -2.40 14.35 -2.69
C TYR A 39 -1.43 13.44 -1.93
N ILE A 40 -1.25 12.25 -2.46
CA ILE A 40 -0.26 11.29 -1.95
C ILE A 40 0.57 10.82 -3.14
N LEU A 41 1.89 10.96 -3.02
CA LEU A 41 2.87 10.45 -3.97
C LEU A 41 3.84 9.57 -3.20
N SER A 42 3.88 8.28 -3.51
CA SER A 42 4.75 7.33 -2.81
C SER A 42 5.50 6.45 -3.78
N VAL A 43 6.82 6.37 -3.60
CA VAL A 43 7.68 5.45 -4.35
C VAL A 43 8.25 4.43 -3.37
N PRO A 44 7.58 3.29 -3.17
CA PRO A 44 8.07 2.22 -2.29
C PRO A 44 9.29 1.54 -2.89
N CYS A 45 10.26 1.16 -2.05
CA CYS A 45 11.50 0.55 -2.52
C CYS A 45 11.64 -0.93 -2.17
N CYS A 46 11.04 -1.40 -1.09
CA CYS A 46 11.10 -2.81 -0.68
C CYS A 46 9.78 -3.23 0.00
N GLN A 47 9.48 -4.53 -0.05
CA GLN A 47 8.25 -5.13 0.44
C GLN A 47 8.57 -6.50 1.09
N HIS A 48 9.39 -6.48 2.14
CA HIS A 48 9.86 -7.69 2.81
C HIS A 48 8.78 -8.37 3.64
N GLU A 49 7.87 -7.60 4.24
CA GLU A 49 6.79 -8.13 5.07
C GLU A 49 5.96 -9.16 4.32
N VAL A 50 5.43 -8.81 3.16
CA VAL A 50 4.59 -9.70 2.35
C VAL A 50 5.40 -10.88 1.80
N ASN A 51 6.64 -10.67 1.41
CA ASN A 51 7.51 -11.77 0.95
C ASN A 51 7.71 -12.84 2.01
N GLY A 52 7.74 -12.47 3.28
CA GLY A 52 7.82 -13.40 4.41
C GLY A 52 6.53 -14.16 4.72
N GLN A 53 5.39 -13.65 4.27
CA GLN A 53 4.05 -14.20 4.57
C GLN A 53 3.45 -15.02 3.43
N ILE A 54 3.68 -14.61 2.18
CA ILE A 54 2.95 -15.06 1.00
C ILE A 54 3.08 -16.56 0.77
N SER A 55 1.93 -17.21 0.59
CA SER A 55 1.83 -18.60 0.18
C SER A 55 0.55 -18.83 -0.63
N SER A 56 0.59 -19.76 -1.58
CA SER A 56 -0.57 -20.16 -2.36
C SER A 56 -0.32 -21.52 -3.00
N GLU A 57 -1.25 -22.45 -2.85
CA GLU A 57 -1.19 -23.74 -3.53
C GLU A 57 -1.36 -23.58 -5.03
N THR A 58 -2.31 -22.75 -5.45
CA THR A 58 -2.59 -22.49 -6.89
C THR A 58 -1.38 -21.85 -7.58
N LEU A 59 -0.66 -20.97 -6.89
CA LEU A 59 0.49 -20.26 -7.41
C LEU A 59 1.83 -20.84 -6.93
N ALA A 60 1.83 -22.11 -6.52
CA ALA A 60 3.03 -22.79 -6.03
C ALA A 60 4.26 -22.65 -6.96
N PRO A 61 4.13 -22.75 -8.30
CA PRO A 61 5.27 -22.51 -9.18
C PRO A 61 5.89 -21.11 -9.05
N MET A 62 5.10 -20.10 -8.74
CA MET A 62 5.59 -18.73 -8.52
C MET A 62 6.22 -18.56 -7.14
N MET A 63 5.77 -19.33 -6.15
CA MET A 63 6.35 -19.32 -4.80
C MET A 63 7.69 -20.06 -4.72
N LYS A 64 7.92 -21.01 -5.63
CA LYS A 64 9.10 -21.89 -5.64
C LYS A 64 10.41 -21.14 -5.93
N TYR A 65 10.36 -20.16 -6.81
CA TYR A 65 11.54 -19.42 -7.25
C TYR A 65 11.64 -18.10 -6.51
N GLY A 66 12.70 -17.92 -5.73
CA GLY A 66 12.85 -16.77 -4.85
C GLY A 66 12.74 -15.41 -5.54
N ILE A 67 13.33 -15.27 -6.74
CA ILE A 67 13.23 -14.02 -7.51
C ILE A 67 11.79 -13.73 -7.97
N ILE A 68 11.03 -14.74 -8.34
CA ILE A 68 9.64 -14.58 -8.77
C ILE A 68 8.77 -14.27 -7.56
N LYS A 69 8.94 -15.02 -6.47
CA LYS A 69 8.22 -14.79 -5.21
C LYS A 69 8.44 -13.38 -4.70
N GLU A 70 9.68 -12.87 -4.71
CA GLU A 70 10.00 -11.51 -4.29
C GLU A 70 9.30 -10.46 -5.15
N ARG A 71 9.34 -10.60 -6.47
CA ARG A 71 8.68 -9.66 -7.40
C ARG A 71 7.18 -9.69 -7.27
N MET A 72 6.59 -10.88 -7.16
CA MET A 72 5.16 -11.04 -6.95
C MET A 72 4.72 -10.42 -5.62
N SER A 73 5.49 -10.62 -4.56
CA SER A 73 5.19 -10.02 -3.24
C SER A 73 5.25 -8.50 -3.29
N ALA A 74 6.20 -7.93 -4.03
CA ALA A 74 6.29 -6.49 -4.22
C ALA A 74 5.08 -5.93 -4.97
N LEU A 75 4.69 -6.56 -6.09
CA LEU A 75 3.53 -6.15 -6.87
C LEU A 75 2.22 -6.32 -6.08
N ALA A 76 2.06 -7.42 -5.36
CA ALA A 76 0.92 -7.66 -4.50
C ALA A 76 0.79 -6.61 -3.40
N THR A 77 1.90 -6.25 -2.75
CA THR A 77 1.93 -5.22 -1.71
C THR A 77 1.46 -3.86 -2.27
N ASP A 78 1.99 -3.46 -3.41
CA ASP A 78 1.66 -2.15 -3.99
C ASP A 78 0.23 -2.12 -4.55
N ALA A 79 -0.28 -3.22 -5.08
CA ALA A 79 -1.68 -3.36 -5.48
C ALA A 79 -2.61 -3.21 -4.26
N VAL A 80 -2.31 -3.90 -3.16
CA VAL A 80 -3.06 -3.77 -1.90
C VAL A 80 -3.04 -2.33 -1.38
N ARG A 81 -1.89 -1.66 -1.41
CA ARG A 81 -1.78 -0.25 -1.03
C ARG A 81 -2.68 0.65 -1.88
N GLY A 82 -2.68 0.44 -3.19
CA GLY A 82 -3.53 1.19 -4.12
C GLY A 82 -5.02 1.02 -3.83
N GLU A 83 -5.48 -0.22 -3.68
CA GLU A 83 -6.87 -0.55 -3.37
C GLU A 83 -7.31 -0.03 -2.00
N LEU A 84 -6.45 -0.10 -0.99
CA LEU A 84 -6.74 0.43 0.34
C LEU A 84 -6.87 1.96 0.34
N LEU A 85 -6.11 2.67 -0.48
CA LEU A 85 -6.30 4.11 -0.68
C LEU A 85 -7.64 4.41 -1.37
N GLU A 86 -8.08 3.60 -2.32
CA GLU A 86 -9.41 3.71 -2.92
C GLU A 86 -10.52 3.47 -1.88
N TYR A 87 -10.36 2.46 -1.05
CA TYR A 87 -11.25 2.23 0.09
C TYR A 87 -11.36 3.46 1.00
N ARG A 88 -10.29 4.22 1.18
CA ARG A 88 -10.25 5.43 2.00
C ARG A 88 -10.65 6.72 1.25
N GLY A 89 -11.11 6.61 0.02
CA GLY A 89 -11.68 7.73 -0.74
C GLY A 89 -10.68 8.46 -1.64
N TYR A 90 -9.63 7.79 -2.07
CA TYR A 90 -8.65 8.33 -3.00
C TYR A 90 -8.76 7.67 -4.37
N ARG A 91 -8.75 8.47 -5.44
CA ARG A 91 -8.54 7.95 -6.79
C ARG A 91 -7.07 7.64 -6.95
N THR A 92 -6.74 6.37 -7.17
CA THR A 92 -5.37 5.88 -7.14
C THR A 92 -4.94 5.37 -8.51
N ASN A 93 -3.71 5.71 -8.89
CA ASN A 93 -3.03 5.19 -10.05
C ASN A 93 -1.67 4.64 -9.62
N LEU A 94 -1.33 3.47 -10.15
CA LEU A 94 0.02 2.92 -10.07
C LEU A 94 0.70 3.20 -11.40
N LEU A 95 1.76 3.97 -11.38
CA LEU A 95 2.47 4.44 -12.56
C LEU A 95 3.89 3.92 -12.54
N GLU A 96 4.44 3.63 -13.71
CA GLU A 96 5.85 3.36 -13.83
C GLU A 96 6.63 4.68 -13.74
N PHE A 97 7.53 4.75 -12.78
CA PHE A 97 8.41 5.90 -12.59
C PHE A 97 9.69 5.64 -13.40
N VAL A 98 9.90 6.42 -14.45
CA VAL A 98 11.09 6.27 -15.28
C VAL A 98 12.28 6.83 -14.52
N ASP A 99 13.02 5.95 -13.87
CA ASP A 99 14.32 6.28 -13.29
C ASP A 99 15.44 5.93 -14.28
N MET A 100 16.36 6.87 -14.45
CA MET A 100 17.57 6.70 -15.28
C MET A 100 18.56 5.68 -14.71
N THR A 101 18.31 5.11 -13.52
CA THR A 101 19.22 4.24 -12.77
C THR A 101 18.89 2.75 -12.83
N HIS A 102 18.03 2.29 -13.73
CA HIS A 102 17.69 0.87 -13.92
C HIS A 102 17.18 0.12 -12.68
N SER A 103 16.47 0.79 -11.78
CA SER A 103 15.84 0.10 -10.66
C SER A 103 14.64 -0.74 -11.14
N PRO A 104 14.57 -2.05 -10.86
CA PRO A 104 13.41 -2.87 -11.18
C PRO A 104 12.17 -2.55 -10.32
N LYS A 105 12.32 -1.73 -9.29
CA LYS A 105 11.26 -1.28 -8.37
C LYS A 105 11.02 0.21 -8.57
N ASN A 106 10.22 0.54 -9.58
CA ASN A 106 9.98 1.91 -10.01
C ASN A 106 8.48 2.25 -10.11
N ILE A 107 7.68 1.72 -9.19
CA ILE A 107 6.26 2.02 -9.13
C ILE A 107 6.03 3.29 -8.30
N LEU A 108 5.33 4.25 -8.88
CA LEU A 108 4.78 5.41 -8.20
C LEU A 108 3.31 5.16 -7.86
N ILE A 109 2.98 5.19 -6.59
CA ILE A 109 1.60 5.25 -6.11
C ILE A 109 1.20 6.72 -6.09
N ARG A 110 0.28 7.10 -6.95
CA ARG A 110 -0.31 8.43 -7.00
C ARG A 110 -1.77 8.35 -6.58
N ALA A 111 -2.11 9.03 -5.50
CA ALA A 111 -3.48 9.07 -5.01
C ALA A 111 -3.95 10.51 -4.84
N VAL A 112 -5.18 10.77 -5.27
CA VAL A 112 -5.82 12.08 -5.17
C VAL A 112 -7.16 11.91 -4.47
N LYS A 113 -7.39 12.68 -3.43
CA LYS A 113 -8.66 12.64 -2.71
C LYS A 113 -9.81 12.95 -3.65
N ALA A 114 -10.81 12.09 -3.66
CA ALA A 114 -11.94 12.16 -4.60
C ALA A 114 -13.25 11.78 -3.91
N ASN A 115 -14.35 12.10 -4.56
CA ASN A 115 -15.66 11.66 -4.12
C ASN A 115 -15.96 10.27 -4.70
N ILE A 116 -15.52 9.23 -4.00
CA ILE A 116 -15.72 7.84 -4.39
C ILE A 116 -16.97 7.30 -3.67
N SER A 117 -17.87 6.65 -4.41
CA SER A 117 -19.08 6.07 -3.83
C SER A 117 -18.75 5.00 -2.78
N THR A 118 -19.61 4.88 -1.78
CA THR A 118 -19.47 3.85 -0.73
C THR A 118 -19.41 2.45 -1.32
N GLU A 119 -20.18 2.18 -2.39
CA GLU A 119 -20.16 0.90 -3.10
C GLU A 119 -18.77 0.58 -3.66
N LYS A 120 -18.13 1.52 -4.36
CA LYS A 120 -16.77 1.35 -4.92
C LYS A 120 -15.73 1.18 -3.82
N ARG A 121 -15.84 1.95 -2.74
CA ARG A 121 -14.93 1.83 -1.59
C ARG A 121 -15.05 0.47 -0.93
N ASN A 122 -16.25 -0.02 -0.69
CA ASN A 122 -16.47 -1.34 -0.11
C ASN A 122 -16.02 -2.46 -1.05
N LYS A 123 -16.21 -2.30 -2.36
CA LYS A 123 -15.69 -3.24 -3.35
C LYS A 123 -14.17 -3.34 -3.27
N ALA A 124 -13.45 -2.23 -3.21
CA ALA A 124 -12.01 -2.20 -3.07
C ALA A 124 -11.54 -2.95 -1.80
N LEU A 125 -12.18 -2.71 -0.66
CA LEU A 125 -11.87 -3.44 0.58
C LEU A 125 -12.11 -4.94 0.46
N ASN A 126 -13.22 -5.35 -0.17
CA ASN A 126 -13.52 -6.77 -0.39
C ASN A 126 -12.51 -7.45 -1.31
N GLU A 127 -12.06 -6.77 -2.36
CA GLU A 127 -11.02 -7.28 -3.27
C GLU A 127 -9.69 -7.47 -2.53
N VAL A 128 -9.29 -6.52 -1.67
CA VAL A 128 -8.12 -6.66 -0.80
C VAL A 128 -8.27 -7.86 0.14
N LYS A 129 -9.42 -7.97 0.82
CA LYS A 129 -9.67 -9.08 1.75
C LYS A 129 -9.56 -10.43 1.04
N ASN A 130 -10.19 -10.58 -0.11
CA ASN A 130 -10.14 -11.83 -0.88
C ASN A 130 -8.71 -12.18 -1.30
N MET A 131 -7.94 -11.20 -1.76
CA MET A 131 -6.53 -11.40 -2.13
C MET A 131 -5.68 -11.76 -0.91
N CYS A 132 -5.87 -11.10 0.22
CA CYS A 132 -5.16 -11.41 1.46
C CYS A 132 -5.46 -12.83 1.94
N ASP A 133 -6.72 -13.25 1.88
CA ASP A 133 -7.14 -14.61 2.26
C ASP A 133 -6.53 -15.66 1.31
N GLU A 134 -6.57 -15.43 -0.01
CA GLU A 134 -6.01 -16.34 -1.03
C GLU A 134 -4.49 -16.50 -0.93
N LEU A 135 -3.77 -15.41 -0.68
CA LEU A 135 -2.31 -15.39 -0.60
C LEU A 135 -1.77 -15.59 0.82
N HIS A 136 -2.64 -15.72 1.82
CA HIS A 136 -2.27 -15.87 3.25
C HIS A 136 -1.38 -14.73 3.74
N ILE A 137 -1.70 -13.51 3.35
CA ILE A 137 -0.97 -12.29 3.74
C ILE A 137 -1.82 -11.39 4.61
N GLU A 138 -1.16 -10.64 5.48
CA GLU A 138 -1.78 -9.63 6.32
C GLU A 138 -0.89 -8.37 6.36
N PRO A 139 -0.90 -7.56 5.28
CA PRO A 139 -0.05 -6.38 5.19
C PRO A 139 -0.36 -5.35 6.28
N THR A 140 0.67 -4.64 6.73
CA THR A 140 0.54 -3.64 7.79
C THR A 140 -0.51 -2.58 7.48
N LEU A 141 -0.57 -2.05 6.25
CA LEU A 141 -1.59 -1.05 5.89
C LEU A 141 -3.03 -1.61 5.99
N TYR A 142 -3.23 -2.88 5.62
CA TYR A 142 -4.51 -3.54 5.77
C TYR A 142 -4.93 -3.64 7.24
N LYS A 143 -4.01 -4.01 8.12
CA LYS A 143 -4.25 -4.03 9.58
C LYS A 143 -4.60 -2.64 10.11
N LEU A 144 -3.83 -1.63 9.74
CA LEU A 144 -4.04 -0.24 10.20
C LEU A 144 -5.43 0.29 9.81
N PHE A 145 -5.89 0.03 8.60
CA PHE A 145 -7.20 0.51 8.15
C PHE A 145 -8.40 -0.32 8.61
N THR A 146 -8.19 -1.57 9.00
CA THR A 146 -9.29 -2.46 9.44
C THR A 146 -9.36 -2.66 10.94
N GLN A 147 -8.25 -2.52 11.66
CA GLN A 147 -8.15 -2.73 13.10
C GLN A 147 -7.96 -1.44 13.88
N GLY A 148 -7.31 -0.43 13.29
CA GLY A 148 -7.09 0.89 13.90
C GLY A 148 -8.37 1.72 14.09
N ASP A 149 -9.42 1.47 13.31
CA ASP A 149 -10.72 2.16 13.44
C ASP A 149 -11.54 1.68 14.68
N LYS A 150 -11.00 0.76 15.49
CA LYS A 150 -11.65 0.28 16.71
C LYS A 150 -11.22 0.99 17.99
N GLU A 151 -10.27 1.91 17.89
CA GLU A 151 -9.73 2.68 19.03
C GLU A 151 -10.01 4.19 18.95
N ILE A 152 -11.02 4.61 18.19
CA ILE A 152 -11.50 6.00 18.19
C ILE A 152 -12.95 6.05 18.66
#